data_ce6fa57c909cee62fedf0a68d15b40c0
#
_entry.id   ce6fa57c909cee62fedf0a68d15b40c0
#
_cell.length_a   1.000
_cell.length_b   1.000
_cell.length_c   1.000
_cell.angle_alpha   90.00
_cell.angle_beta   90.00
_cell.angle_gamma   90.00
#
_symmetry.space_group_name_H-M   'P 1'
#
loop_
_entity.id
_entity.type
_entity.pdbx_description
1 polymer ?
#
loop_
_entity_poly.entity_id
_entity_poly.type
_entity_poly.pdbx_seq_one_letter_code
_entity_poly.pdbx_strand_id
1 'polypeptide(L)'
;MTQANLEALSREVERQNAIVDCKNLMGKVMYYGVAWLNRKMVELWSRREDCLLEMPWGIYDGRAGVERCYLKDFGDRSEPGWAEKRKGVMMLYTCDTPIVEVSQDGQSAKGVWISSGADTWREGDEHPQGYWRWGKYALDFVKEDGVWKIWKMRFYPFFLTKFDQCWTEAPAYDWAFFPVTPDRPRETPVYHYDGVAAYPTGQPPIPGVDD
;
A
#
# COMPACT_ATOMS: atom_id res chain seq x y z
N MET A 1 -20.02 9.93 37.86
CA MET A 1 -18.92 9.37 37.04
C MET A 1 -17.62 9.74 37.76
N THR A 2 -16.75 8.78 38.03
CA THR A 2 -15.45 9.05 38.70
C THR A 2 -14.44 9.61 37.70
N GLN A 3 -13.41 10.32 38.20
CA GLN A 3 -12.31 10.83 37.35
C GLN A 3 -11.66 9.69 36.53
N ALA A 4 -11.42 8.53 37.15
CA ALA A 4 -10.90 7.34 36.47
C ALA A 4 -11.76 6.85 35.31
N ASN A 5 -13.10 6.92 35.46
CA ASN A 5 -14.03 6.57 34.37
C ASN A 5 -13.96 7.55 33.22
N LEU A 6 -13.78 8.84 33.48
CA LEU A 6 -13.63 9.86 32.45
C LEU A 6 -12.32 9.66 31.66
N GLU A 7 -11.23 9.38 32.34
CA GLU A 7 -9.93 9.12 31.71
C GLU A 7 -9.96 7.83 30.86
N ALA A 8 -10.62 6.77 31.34
CA ALA A 8 -10.79 5.54 30.56
C ALA A 8 -11.62 5.79 29.29
N LEU A 9 -12.70 6.54 29.40
CA LEU A 9 -13.55 6.91 28.25
C LEU A 9 -12.78 7.76 27.25
N SER A 10 -11.99 8.73 27.73
CA SER A 10 -11.16 9.58 26.85
C SER A 10 -10.17 8.74 26.05
N ARG A 11 -9.46 7.81 26.69
CA ARG A 11 -8.53 6.90 25.99
C ARG A 11 -9.24 6.05 24.95
N GLU A 12 -10.44 5.53 25.24
CA GLU A 12 -11.19 4.75 24.28
C GLU A 12 -11.63 5.60 23.07
N VAL A 13 -12.10 6.81 23.29
CA VAL A 13 -12.45 7.77 22.21
C VAL A 13 -11.21 8.08 21.35
N GLU A 14 -10.05 8.29 21.96
CA GLU A 14 -8.80 8.52 21.23
C GLU A 14 -8.40 7.32 20.38
N ARG A 15 -8.56 6.08 20.89
CA ARG A 15 -8.32 4.86 20.11
C ARG A 15 -9.26 4.72 18.92
N GLN A 16 -10.56 4.99 19.11
CA GLN A 16 -11.53 4.95 18.02
C GLN A 16 -11.22 6.01 16.95
N ASN A 17 -10.85 7.21 17.35
CA ASN A 17 -10.41 8.25 16.41
C ASN A 17 -9.16 7.83 15.65
N ALA A 18 -8.19 7.22 16.32
CA ALA A 18 -6.98 6.71 15.68
C ALA A 18 -7.27 5.66 14.60
N ILE A 19 -8.22 4.73 14.86
CA ILE A 19 -8.66 3.75 13.85
C ILE A 19 -9.24 4.47 12.62
N VAL A 20 -10.09 5.47 12.83
CA VAL A 20 -10.67 6.27 11.73
C VAL A 20 -9.58 7.02 10.97
N ASP A 21 -8.63 7.63 11.66
CA ASP A 21 -7.53 8.38 11.06
C ASP A 21 -6.64 7.47 10.20
N CYS A 22 -6.27 6.29 10.70
CA CYS A 22 -5.48 5.30 9.94
C CYS A 22 -6.24 4.80 8.70
N LYS A 23 -7.55 4.53 8.81
CA LYS A 23 -8.39 4.18 7.67
C LYS A 23 -8.44 5.29 6.63
N ASN A 24 -8.63 6.55 7.05
CA ASN A 24 -8.62 7.71 6.17
C ASN A 24 -7.25 7.93 5.52
N LEU A 25 -6.17 7.68 6.27
CA LEU A 25 -4.81 7.77 5.73
C LEU A 25 -4.61 6.77 4.59
N MET A 26 -5.04 5.50 4.76
CA MET A 26 -5.01 4.51 3.68
C MET A 26 -5.93 4.88 2.51
N GLY A 27 -7.09 5.44 2.78
CA GLY A 27 -7.96 6.00 1.73
C GLY A 27 -7.24 7.06 0.89
N LYS A 28 -6.50 7.99 1.53
CA LYS A 28 -5.68 8.98 0.82
C LYS A 28 -4.59 8.33 -0.03
N VAL A 29 -3.96 7.25 0.45
CA VAL A 29 -2.98 6.48 -0.34
C VAL A 29 -3.60 6.04 -1.67
N MET A 30 -4.80 5.46 -1.64
CA MET A 30 -5.47 5.00 -2.84
C MET A 30 -5.83 6.14 -3.78
N TYR A 31 -6.49 7.19 -3.28
CA TYR A 31 -6.87 8.34 -4.12
C TYR A 31 -5.66 9.07 -4.71
N TYR A 32 -4.59 9.23 -3.93
CA TYR A 32 -3.39 9.90 -4.43
C TYR A 32 -2.64 9.01 -5.44
N GLY A 33 -2.60 7.69 -5.21
CA GLY A 33 -2.01 6.74 -6.15
C GLY A 33 -2.72 6.74 -7.49
N VAL A 34 -4.04 6.56 -7.49
CA VAL A 34 -4.86 6.60 -8.71
C VAL A 34 -4.73 7.92 -9.46
N ALA A 35 -4.64 9.03 -8.73
CA ALA A 35 -4.51 10.36 -9.30
C ALA A 35 -3.06 10.79 -9.62
N TRP A 36 -2.06 9.94 -9.35
CA TRP A 36 -0.63 10.23 -9.53
C TRP A 36 -0.16 11.49 -8.77
N LEU A 37 -0.75 11.75 -7.60
CA LEU A 37 -0.38 12.85 -6.70
C LEU A 37 0.75 12.41 -5.78
N ASN A 38 1.86 11.97 -6.36
CA ASN A 38 2.93 11.29 -5.63
C ASN A 38 3.70 12.23 -4.67
N ARG A 39 3.74 13.53 -4.92
CA ARG A 39 4.24 14.51 -3.94
C ARG A 39 3.40 14.50 -2.66
N LYS A 40 2.06 14.48 -2.80
CA LYS A 40 1.15 14.35 -1.65
C LYS A 40 1.22 12.97 -1.00
N MET A 41 1.47 11.91 -1.78
CA MET A 41 1.68 10.57 -1.27
C MET A 41 2.86 10.54 -0.29
N VAL A 42 3.98 11.12 -0.65
CA VAL A 42 5.17 11.20 0.20
C VAL A 42 4.89 11.92 1.53
N GLU A 43 4.03 12.94 1.55
CA GLU A 43 3.65 13.65 2.78
C GLU A 43 2.87 12.80 3.79
N LEU A 44 2.27 11.69 3.35
CA LEU A 44 1.57 10.75 4.21
C LEU A 44 2.51 9.88 5.05
N TRP A 45 3.76 9.79 4.65
CA TRP A 45 4.77 8.95 5.28
C TRP A 45 5.47 9.63 6.45
N SER A 46 5.89 8.81 7.39
CA SER A 46 6.75 9.18 8.51
C SER A 46 8.07 9.78 8.03
N ARG A 47 8.68 10.64 8.85
CA ARG A 47 10.03 11.18 8.62
C ARG A 47 11.15 10.26 9.11
N ARG A 48 10.78 9.11 9.67
CA ARG A 48 11.73 8.16 10.25
C ARG A 48 12.67 7.59 9.18
N GLU A 49 13.89 7.35 9.58
CA GLU A 49 14.92 6.73 8.75
C GLU A 49 14.65 5.23 8.47
N ASP A 50 13.85 4.58 9.34
CA ASP A 50 13.47 3.17 9.26
C ASP A 50 12.11 2.92 8.60
N CYS A 51 11.64 3.85 7.77
CA CYS A 51 10.51 3.60 6.87
C CYS A 51 10.81 2.42 5.95
N LEU A 52 9.76 1.69 5.57
CA LEU A 52 9.89 0.59 4.62
C LEU A 52 8.69 0.56 3.68
N LEU A 53 8.98 0.55 2.38
CA LEU A 53 7.98 0.32 1.35
C LEU A 53 8.36 -0.93 0.57
N GLU A 54 7.59 -2.01 0.75
CA GLU A 54 7.76 -3.25 0.01
C GLU A 54 6.63 -3.42 -1.00
N MET A 55 7.02 -3.50 -2.26
CA MET A 55 6.15 -3.63 -3.41
C MET A 55 6.53 -4.88 -4.23
N PRO A 56 5.72 -5.33 -5.19
CA PRO A 56 6.02 -6.55 -5.96
C PRO A 56 7.41 -6.56 -6.60
N TRP A 57 7.95 -5.41 -6.92
CA TRP A 57 9.25 -5.24 -7.60
C TRP A 57 10.44 -5.07 -6.65
N GLY A 58 10.24 -4.94 -5.34
CA GLY A 58 11.32 -4.86 -4.37
C GLY A 58 11.02 -3.95 -3.19
N ILE A 59 12.04 -3.73 -2.37
CA ILE A 59 11.98 -2.95 -1.14
C ILE A 59 12.73 -1.64 -1.30
N TYR A 60 12.10 -0.58 -0.81
CA TYR A 60 12.67 0.75 -0.67
C TYR A 60 12.85 1.04 0.83
N ASP A 61 14.09 1.16 1.24
CA ASP A 61 14.45 1.36 2.64
C ASP A 61 14.55 2.84 2.99
N GLY A 62 14.03 3.20 4.15
CA GLY A 62 14.06 4.53 4.70
C GLY A 62 13.16 5.54 3.97
N ARG A 63 13.08 6.74 4.52
CA ARG A 63 12.34 7.85 3.94
C ARG A 63 12.83 8.20 2.52
N ALA A 64 14.13 8.19 2.31
CA ALA A 64 14.72 8.49 0.98
C ALA A 64 14.35 7.43 -0.06
N GLY A 65 14.27 6.15 0.34
CA GLY A 65 13.77 5.07 -0.53
C GLY A 65 12.32 5.30 -0.95
N VAL A 66 11.46 5.63 0.00
CA VAL A 66 10.04 5.97 -0.26
C VAL A 66 9.92 7.13 -1.25
N GLU A 67 10.67 8.21 -1.06
CA GLU A 67 10.70 9.36 -1.96
C GLU A 67 11.18 8.98 -3.36
N ARG A 68 12.21 8.17 -3.45
CA ARG A 68 12.73 7.66 -4.73
C ARG A 68 11.67 6.86 -5.48
N CYS A 69 10.97 5.93 -4.81
CA CYS A 69 9.89 5.16 -5.41
C CYS A 69 8.83 6.09 -6.00
N TYR A 70 8.23 6.93 -5.18
CA TYR A 70 7.10 7.73 -5.62
C TYR A 70 7.47 8.88 -6.57
N LEU A 71 8.58 9.57 -6.33
CA LEU A 71 8.90 10.77 -7.08
C LEU A 71 9.82 10.52 -8.28
N LYS A 72 10.73 9.54 -8.19
CA LYS A 72 11.68 9.26 -9.27
C LYS A 72 11.19 8.13 -10.18
N ASP A 73 10.82 6.98 -9.60
CA ASP A 73 10.45 5.80 -10.39
C ASP A 73 9.06 5.97 -11.00
N PHE A 74 8.09 6.43 -10.23
CA PHE A 74 6.73 6.65 -10.70
C PHE A 74 6.47 8.06 -11.25
N GLY A 75 7.11 9.09 -10.69
CA GLY A 75 6.89 10.48 -11.06
C GLY A 75 5.57 11.05 -10.55
N ASP A 76 5.41 12.36 -10.60
CA ASP A 76 4.21 13.08 -10.15
C ASP A 76 3.48 13.75 -11.32
N ARG A 77 2.15 13.76 -11.29
CA ARG A 77 1.35 14.35 -12.37
C ARG A 77 1.62 15.83 -12.65
N SER A 78 2.24 16.54 -11.73
CA SER A 78 2.62 17.94 -11.91
C SER A 78 3.92 18.13 -12.70
N GLU A 79 4.61 17.05 -13.04
CA GLU A 79 5.86 17.12 -13.79
C GLU A 79 5.62 17.49 -15.26
N PRO A 80 6.48 18.31 -15.88
CA PRO A 80 6.40 18.59 -17.29
C PRO A 80 6.42 17.31 -18.15
N GLY A 81 5.49 17.21 -19.10
CA GLY A 81 5.39 16.06 -20.01
C GLY A 81 4.85 14.77 -19.36
N TRP A 82 4.39 14.83 -18.10
CA TRP A 82 3.84 13.65 -17.41
C TRP A 82 2.71 13.00 -18.19
N ALA A 83 1.75 13.78 -18.70
CA ALA A 83 0.59 13.28 -19.42
C ALA A 83 0.98 12.45 -20.66
N GLU A 84 1.98 12.90 -21.42
CA GLU A 84 2.46 12.14 -22.58
C GLU A 84 3.21 10.86 -22.18
N LYS A 85 4.03 10.92 -21.13
CA LYS A 85 4.75 9.74 -20.61
C LYS A 85 3.79 8.66 -20.08
N ARG A 86 2.61 9.05 -19.60
CA ARG A 86 1.62 8.16 -18.96
C ARG A 86 0.36 7.95 -19.80
N LYS A 87 0.39 8.36 -21.06
CA LYS A 87 -0.72 8.13 -21.99
C LYS A 87 -1.03 6.64 -22.13
N GLY A 88 -2.28 6.26 -21.86
CA GLY A 88 -2.72 4.87 -21.89
C GLY A 88 -2.39 4.06 -20.62
N VAL A 89 -1.82 4.68 -19.59
CA VAL A 89 -1.58 4.04 -18.30
C VAL A 89 -2.70 4.39 -17.32
N MET A 90 -3.26 3.38 -16.69
CA MET A 90 -4.28 3.53 -15.65
C MET A 90 -3.92 2.63 -14.47
N MET A 91 -4.11 3.15 -13.27
CA MET A 91 -4.11 2.37 -12.04
C MET A 91 -5.41 2.69 -11.29
N LEU A 92 -6.26 1.71 -11.10
CA LEU A 92 -7.51 1.87 -10.36
C LEU A 92 -7.63 0.78 -9.31
N TYR A 93 -7.45 1.15 -8.06
CA TYR A 93 -7.46 0.21 -6.95
C TYR A 93 -8.45 0.60 -5.88
N THR A 94 -9.04 -0.40 -5.26
CA THR A 94 -9.80 -0.27 -4.03
C THR A 94 -9.02 -0.81 -2.84
N CYS A 95 -9.44 -0.46 -1.64
CA CYS A 95 -8.98 -1.05 -0.38
C CYS A 95 -10.21 -1.36 0.46
N ASP A 96 -10.51 -2.64 0.54
CA ASP A 96 -11.71 -3.16 1.18
C ASP A 96 -11.38 -3.93 2.45
N THR A 97 -12.41 -4.22 3.26
CA THR A 97 -12.31 -5.06 4.45
C THR A 97 -11.17 -4.64 5.42
N PRO A 98 -11.13 -3.38 5.87
CA PRO A 98 -10.08 -2.90 6.75
C PRO A 98 -10.17 -3.54 8.14
N ILE A 99 -9.03 -4.01 8.65
CA ILE A 99 -8.82 -4.28 10.08
C ILE A 99 -7.71 -3.35 10.52
N VAL A 100 -7.94 -2.54 11.56
CA VAL A 100 -6.94 -1.64 12.15
C VAL A 100 -6.97 -1.81 13.66
N GLU A 101 -5.80 -2.03 14.24
CA GLU A 101 -5.58 -2.13 15.66
C GLU A 101 -4.57 -1.08 16.11
N VAL A 102 -4.82 -0.50 17.28
CA VAL A 102 -4.02 0.60 17.85
C VAL A 102 -3.38 0.11 19.13
N SER A 103 -2.09 0.39 19.28
CA SER A 103 -1.33 0.07 20.49
C SER A 103 -1.96 0.67 21.76
N GLN A 104 -1.65 0.10 22.90
CA GLN A 104 -2.21 0.54 24.19
C GLN A 104 -1.84 1.99 24.54
N ASP A 105 -0.66 2.44 24.13
CA ASP A 105 -0.18 3.81 24.32
C ASP A 105 -0.74 4.81 23.30
N GLY A 106 -1.45 4.32 22.25
CA GLY A 106 -2.02 5.16 21.21
C GLY A 106 -0.98 5.82 20.29
N GLN A 107 0.27 5.34 20.25
CA GLN A 107 1.34 5.95 19.46
C GLN A 107 1.66 5.18 18.17
N SER A 108 1.23 3.93 18.07
CA SER A 108 1.38 3.11 16.86
C SER A 108 0.09 2.37 16.54
N ALA A 109 -0.03 1.94 15.29
CA ALA A 109 -1.14 1.12 14.85
C ALA A 109 -0.71 0.22 13.70
N LYS A 110 -1.43 -0.87 13.51
CA LYS A 110 -1.29 -1.78 12.36
C LYS A 110 -2.60 -1.88 11.62
N GLY A 111 -2.53 -2.11 10.32
CA GLY A 111 -3.74 -2.28 9.53
C GLY A 111 -3.53 -3.16 8.31
N VAL A 112 -4.57 -3.88 7.92
CA VAL A 112 -4.60 -4.69 6.70
C VAL A 112 -5.84 -4.37 5.88
N TRP A 113 -5.69 -4.46 4.55
CA TRP A 113 -6.75 -4.26 3.56
C TRP A 113 -6.61 -5.26 2.42
N ILE A 114 -7.71 -5.83 1.97
CA ILE A 114 -7.74 -6.49 0.66
C ILE A 114 -7.81 -5.38 -0.40
N SER A 115 -7.03 -5.53 -1.46
CA SER A 115 -7.01 -4.58 -2.58
C SER A 115 -7.29 -5.32 -3.86
N SER A 116 -8.33 -4.90 -4.54
CA SER A 116 -8.66 -5.30 -5.90
C SER A 116 -8.53 -4.13 -6.85
N GLY A 117 -8.24 -4.40 -8.12
CA GLY A 117 -8.14 -3.32 -9.07
C GLY A 117 -7.89 -3.75 -10.49
N ALA A 118 -7.85 -2.73 -11.34
CA ALA A 118 -7.53 -2.85 -12.75
C ALA A 118 -6.35 -1.95 -13.08
N ASP A 119 -5.40 -2.51 -13.80
CA ASP A 119 -4.28 -1.77 -14.38
C ASP A 119 -4.40 -1.71 -15.89
N THR A 120 -3.92 -0.64 -16.48
CA THR A 120 -3.65 -0.60 -17.90
C THR A 120 -2.22 -0.12 -18.10
N TRP A 121 -1.44 -0.93 -18.79
CA TRP A 121 -0.03 -0.68 -19.05
C TRP A 121 0.26 -0.74 -20.53
N ARG A 122 1.27 -0.01 -20.95
CA ARG A 122 1.74 0.02 -22.33
C ARG A 122 3.22 -0.28 -22.37
N GLU A 123 3.60 -1.31 -23.11
CA GLU A 123 4.98 -1.59 -23.46
C GLU A 123 5.32 -0.87 -24.77
N GLY A 124 6.23 0.10 -24.72
CA GLY A 124 6.66 0.86 -25.89
C GLY A 124 5.47 1.55 -26.59
N ASP A 125 5.36 1.35 -27.91
CA ASP A 125 4.31 1.91 -28.76
C ASP A 125 3.12 0.97 -28.97
N GLU A 126 3.07 -0.15 -28.24
CA GLU A 126 1.99 -1.12 -28.34
C GLU A 126 0.68 -0.58 -27.75
N HIS A 127 -0.43 -1.24 -28.11
CA HIS A 127 -1.73 -0.93 -27.51
C HIS A 127 -1.69 -1.22 -26.00
N PRO A 128 -2.34 -0.35 -25.17
CA PRO A 128 -2.44 -0.60 -23.75
C PRO A 128 -3.08 -1.96 -23.45
N GLN A 129 -2.43 -2.73 -22.60
CA GLN A 129 -2.92 -4.02 -22.13
C GLN A 129 -3.61 -3.84 -20.78
N GLY A 130 -4.84 -4.32 -20.65
CA GLY A 130 -5.59 -4.34 -19.39
C GLY A 130 -5.24 -5.54 -18.53
N TYR A 131 -5.21 -5.34 -17.21
CA TYR A 131 -4.92 -6.37 -16.22
C TYR A 131 -5.91 -6.32 -15.06
N TRP A 132 -6.23 -7.48 -14.50
CA TRP A 132 -6.80 -7.62 -13.17
C TRP A 132 -5.68 -7.81 -12.16
N ARG A 133 -5.77 -7.09 -11.04
CA ARG A 133 -4.82 -7.21 -9.93
C ARG A 133 -5.55 -7.38 -8.61
N TRP A 134 -5.15 -8.39 -7.86
CA TRP A 134 -5.58 -8.59 -6.47
C TRP A 134 -4.40 -8.73 -5.56
N GLY A 135 -4.54 -8.25 -4.34
CA GLY A 135 -3.53 -8.38 -3.30
C GLY A 135 -4.02 -7.91 -1.94
N LYS A 136 -3.09 -7.79 -1.02
CA LYS A 136 -3.31 -7.30 0.33
C LYS A 136 -2.25 -6.28 0.70
N TYR A 137 -2.67 -5.17 1.27
CA TYR A 137 -1.80 -4.23 1.95
C TYR A 137 -1.72 -4.54 3.43
N ALA A 138 -0.52 -4.47 4.00
CA ALA A 138 -0.26 -4.44 5.43
C ALA A 138 0.56 -3.19 5.76
N LEU A 139 0.08 -2.40 6.72
CA LEU A 139 0.70 -1.14 7.09
C LEU A 139 0.96 -1.09 8.59
N ASP A 140 2.12 -0.52 8.92
CA ASP A 140 2.41 0.00 10.25
C ASP A 140 2.29 1.53 10.21
N PHE A 141 1.65 2.08 11.22
CA PHE A 141 1.46 3.51 11.39
C PHE A 141 2.14 3.98 12.67
N VAL A 142 2.55 5.22 12.67
CA VAL A 142 3.11 5.89 13.85
C VAL A 142 2.54 7.29 13.98
N LYS A 143 2.38 7.77 15.21
CA LYS A 143 1.90 9.12 15.48
C LYS A 143 3.11 10.06 15.63
N GLU A 144 3.23 11.05 14.75
CA GLU A 144 4.28 12.06 14.76
C GLU A 144 3.65 13.45 14.95
N ASP A 145 4.06 14.16 15.98
CA ASP A 145 3.52 15.50 16.31
C ASP A 145 1.98 15.54 16.37
N GLY A 146 1.38 14.45 16.91
CA GLY A 146 -0.07 14.31 17.00
C GLY A 146 -0.77 13.87 15.70
N VAL A 147 -0.04 13.63 14.60
CA VAL A 147 -0.58 13.25 13.29
C VAL A 147 -0.17 11.84 12.94
N TRP A 148 -1.12 11.01 12.51
CA TRP A 148 -0.84 9.67 12.03
C TRP A 148 -0.10 9.69 10.70
N LYS A 149 0.95 8.86 10.59
CA LYS A 149 1.81 8.71 9.42
C LYS A 149 2.00 7.24 9.09
N ILE A 150 2.24 6.93 7.82
CA ILE A 150 2.65 5.59 7.41
C ILE A 150 4.12 5.41 7.79
N TRP A 151 4.41 4.35 8.51
CA TRP A 151 5.78 3.98 8.86
C TRP A 151 6.30 2.88 7.94
N LYS A 152 5.54 1.79 7.80
CA LYS A 152 5.87 0.69 6.89
C LYS A 152 4.65 0.32 6.07
N MET A 153 4.89 -0.08 4.83
CA MET A 153 3.85 -0.60 3.94
C MET A 153 4.39 -1.78 3.17
N ARG A 154 3.63 -2.88 3.15
CA ARG A 154 3.90 -4.06 2.34
C ARG A 154 2.69 -4.40 1.50
N PHE A 155 2.93 -4.67 0.23
CA PHE A 155 1.91 -5.20 -0.66
C PHE A 155 2.19 -6.68 -0.95
N TYR A 156 1.22 -7.52 -0.64
CA TYR A 156 1.23 -8.96 -0.89
C TYR A 156 0.36 -9.23 -2.12
N PRO A 157 0.96 -9.45 -3.29
CA PRO A 157 0.19 -9.72 -4.50
C PRO A 157 -0.44 -11.11 -4.42
N PHE A 158 -1.72 -11.24 -4.82
CA PHE A 158 -2.39 -12.52 -4.98
C PHE A 158 -2.27 -13.01 -6.41
N PHE A 159 -2.65 -12.17 -7.35
CA PHE A 159 -2.43 -12.40 -8.77
C PHE A 159 -2.42 -11.08 -9.56
N LEU A 160 -1.77 -11.14 -10.71
CA LEU A 160 -1.87 -10.18 -11.80
C LEU A 160 -2.12 -10.99 -13.07
N THR A 161 -3.25 -10.77 -13.73
CA THR A 161 -3.60 -11.48 -14.95
C THR A 161 -4.09 -10.50 -16.01
N LYS A 162 -3.81 -10.79 -17.27
CA LYS A 162 -4.39 -10.03 -18.37
C LYS A 162 -5.91 -10.12 -18.33
N PHE A 163 -6.60 -9.09 -18.77
CA PHE A 163 -8.07 -9.01 -18.78
C PHE A 163 -8.73 -10.20 -19.49
N ASP A 164 -8.11 -10.71 -20.53
CA ASP A 164 -8.57 -11.81 -21.37
C ASP A 164 -8.03 -13.19 -20.98
N GLN A 165 -7.32 -13.29 -19.85
CA GLN A 165 -6.80 -14.55 -19.30
C GLN A 165 -7.45 -14.89 -17.97
N CYS A 166 -7.58 -16.19 -17.72
CA CYS A 166 -8.01 -16.68 -16.42
C CYS A 166 -6.85 -16.58 -15.41
N TRP A 167 -7.13 -16.13 -14.17
CA TRP A 167 -6.12 -16.10 -13.10
C TRP A 167 -5.60 -17.49 -12.71
N THR A 168 -6.32 -18.56 -13.02
CA THR A 168 -5.88 -19.95 -12.81
C THR A 168 -4.76 -20.37 -13.74
N GLU A 169 -4.59 -19.66 -14.85
CA GLU A 169 -3.58 -19.88 -15.87
C GLU A 169 -2.51 -18.78 -15.86
N ALA A 170 -2.71 -17.76 -15.02
CA ALA A 170 -1.81 -16.64 -14.95
C ALA A 170 -0.42 -17.08 -14.46
N PRO A 171 0.65 -16.58 -15.07
CA PRO A 171 2.00 -16.77 -14.55
C PRO A 171 2.13 -16.12 -13.17
N ALA A 172 3.26 -16.39 -12.51
CA ALA A 172 3.62 -15.64 -11.31
C ALA A 172 3.47 -14.15 -11.54
N TYR A 173 3.07 -13.45 -10.48
CA TYR A 173 3.01 -11.99 -10.49
C TYR A 173 4.39 -11.43 -10.87
N ASP A 174 4.57 -11.07 -12.13
CA ASP A 174 5.77 -10.41 -12.62
C ASP A 174 5.45 -8.93 -12.87
N TRP A 175 6.32 -8.07 -12.40
CA TRP A 175 6.17 -6.63 -12.50
C TRP A 175 7.32 -6.05 -13.31
N ALA A 176 7.13 -5.96 -14.62
CA ALA A 176 8.14 -5.47 -15.54
C ALA A 176 7.76 -4.16 -16.27
N PHE A 177 6.71 -3.46 -15.81
CA PHE A 177 6.15 -2.34 -16.57
C PHE A 177 6.90 -1.02 -16.45
N PHE A 178 7.75 -0.88 -15.42
CA PHE A 178 8.52 0.35 -15.19
C PHE A 178 9.98 0.09 -14.89
N PRO A 179 10.85 1.02 -15.25
CA PRO A 179 12.19 1.06 -14.68
C PRO A 179 12.08 1.47 -13.22
N VAL A 180 12.20 0.51 -12.31
CA VAL A 180 12.16 0.72 -10.86
C VAL A 180 13.53 0.53 -10.26
N THR A 181 13.82 1.22 -9.16
CA THR A 181 15.14 1.23 -8.51
C THR A 181 15.05 0.90 -7.01
N PRO A 182 14.51 -0.28 -6.63
CA PRO A 182 14.47 -0.69 -5.23
C PRO A 182 15.88 -0.88 -4.65
N ASP A 183 16.01 -0.78 -3.34
CA ASP A 183 17.29 -0.97 -2.65
C ASP A 183 17.68 -2.46 -2.57
N ARG A 184 16.68 -3.32 -2.48
CA ARG A 184 16.88 -4.77 -2.37
C ARG A 184 15.67 -5.55 -2.87
N PRO A 185 15.85 -6.85 -3.16
CA PRO A 185 14.75 -7.73 -3.52
C PRO A 185 13.69 -7.76 -2.42
N ARG A 186 12.45 -8.02 -2.83
CA ARG A 186 11.35 -8.21 -1.90
C ARG A 186 11.54 -9.45 -1.02
N GLU A 187 10.99 -9.40 0.17
CA GLU A 187 10.99 -10.50 1.14
C GLU A 187 9.66 -11.28 1.13
N THR A 188 8.58 -10.60 0.74
CA THR A 188 7.26 -11.23 0.64
C THR A 188 7.21 -12.26 -0.50
N PRO A 189 6.58 -13.43 -0.27
CA PRO A 189 6.48 -14.43 -1.33
C PRO A 189 5.60 -13.98 -2.49
N VAL A 190 5.88 -14.48 -3.68
CA VAL A 190 4.97 -14.39 -4.83
C VAL A 190 4.01 -15.57 -4.76
N TYR A 191 2.77 -15.30 -5.03
CA TYR A 191 1.76 -16.32 -5.10
C TYR A 191 1.54 -16.82 -6.51
N HIS A 192 1.30 -18.13 -6.58
CA HIS A 192 0.71 -18.78 -7.74
C HIS A 192 -0.62 -19.38 -7.33
N TYR A 193 -1.60 -19.31 -8.17
CA TYR A 193 -2.78 -20.13 -8.02
C TYR A 193 -2.38 -21.58 -8.35
N ASP A 194 -2.45 -22.43 -7.35
CA ASP A 194 -2.14 -23.86 -7.46
C ASP A 194 -3.38 -24.76 -7.40
N GLY A 195 -4.55 -24.15 -7.28
CA GLY A 195 -5.83 -24.84 -7.19
C GLY A 195 -6.14 -25.48 -5.84
N VAL A 196 -5.27 -25.36 -4.85
CA VAL A 196 -5.36 -26.04 -3.56
C VAL A 196 -5.65 -25.09 -2.41
N ALA A 197 -4.95 -23.99 -2.35
CA ALA A 197 -5.01 -23.10 -1.21
C ALA A 197 -6.09 -22.03 -1.37
N ALA A 198 -7.00 -21.96 -0.40
CA ALA A 198 -7.96 -20.85 -0.31
C ALA A 198 -7.26 -19.51 0.00
N TYR A 199 -6.13 -19.57 0.69
CA TYR A 199 -5.31 -18.40 1.02
C TYR A 199 -3.86 -18.66 0.67
N PRO A 200 -3.19 -17.64 0.12
CA PRO A 200 -1.77 -17.71 -0.09
C PRO A 200 -1.03 -17.93 1.24
N THR A 201 -0.11 -18.87 1.28
CA THR A 201 0.82 -19.02 2.40
C THR A 201 1.69 -17.76 2.53
N GLY A 202 2.17 -17.44 3.72
CA GLY A 202 3.00 -16.25 3.95
C GLY A 202 2.24 -14.92 4.02
N GLN A 203 0.92 -14.94 4.15
CA GLN A 203 0.20 -13.71 4.51
C GLN A 203 0.67 -13.22 5.89
N PRO A 204 0.80 -11.90 6.09
CA PRO A 204 1.05 -11.40 7.43
C PRO A 204 -0.13 -11.78 8.32
N PRO A 205 0.09 -12.04 9.60
CA PRO A 205 -1.00 -12.18 10.55
C PRO A 205 -1.85 -10.91 10.58
N ILE A 206 -3.06 -11.03 11.05
CA ILE A 206 -3.86 -9.85 11.43
C ILE A 206 -3.05 -9.09 12.48
N PRO A 207 -2.87 -7.78 12.34
CA PRO A 207 -2.05 -7.03 13.29
C PRO A 207 -2.61 -7.14 14.71
N GLY A 208 -1.75 -7.45 15.65
CA GLY A 208 -2.05 -7.40 17.09
C GLY A 208 -1.66 -6.07 17.70
N VAL A 209 -2.23 -5.74 18.85
CA VAL A 209 -2.01 -4.45 19.51
C VAL A 209 -0.63 -4.36 20.13
N ASP A 210 -0.03 -5.48 20.49
CA ASP A 210 1.19 -5.57 21.29
C ASP A 210 2.34 -6.29 20.56
N ASP A 211 2.31 -6.36 19.24
CA ASP A 211 3.37 -6.94 18.41
C ASP A 211 4.52 -5.95 18.15
#